data_6cbf64d90294dc9d0b9ade06c0cb24cb
#
_entry.id   6cbf64d90294dc9d0b9ade06c0cb24cb
#
_cell.length_a   1.000
_cell.length_b   1.000
_cell.length_c   1.000
_cell.angle_alpha   90.00
_cell.angle_beta   90.00
_cell.angle_gamma   90.00
#
_symmetry.space_group_name_H-M   'P 1'
#
loop_
_entity.id
_entity.type
_entity.pdbx_description
1 polymer ?
#
loop_
_entity_poly.entity_id
_entity_poly.type
_entity_poly.pdbx_seq_one_letter_code
_entity_poly.pdbx_strand_id
1 'polypeptide(L)'
;MQHTVSLSVSDAERTIEFEFVRATENAALNSLAWLGRGEKELADAAACDAIYGVFDLVDLCGEVVIGEGIKDNAPGIFLGEHLGTWKPGAPSFDIALDPIDGTSNIANGLPNSISVMAASQTHAGNERAMRNLPAFYSTKLAYGPAVVEAMRGGMEALSLHAPLEHTLALVAEALGKRVPELVVMTMNRPRHEEIIRQVRRSGAALRL
;
A
#
# COMPACT_ATOMS: atom_id res chain seq x y z
N MET A 1 28.96 19.84 -6.43
CA MET A 1 29.14 18.61 -7.23
C MET A 1 27.98 17.68 -6.89
N GLN A 2 26.99 17.55 -7.78
CA GLN A 2 25.92 16.57 -7.64
C GLN A 2 26.50 15.23 -8.12
N HIS A 3 26.67 14.28 -7.22
CA HIS A 3 26.95 12.91 -7.59
C HIS A 3 25.66 12.28 -8.13
N THR A 4 25.52 12.24 -9.44
CA THR A 4 24.52 11.43 -10.11
C THR A 4 25.00 9.98 -9.99
N VAL A 5 24.40 9.21 -9.10
CA VAL A 5 24.59 7.76 -9.05
C VAL A 5 23.86 7.18 -10.27
N SER A 6 24.60 6.79 -11.29
CA SER A 6 24.07 6.02 -12.41
C SER A 6 23.93 4.58 -11.95
N LEU A 7 22.70 4.16 -11.63
CA LEU A 7 22.37 2.75 -11.43
C LEU A 7 22.20 2.11 -12.81
N SER A 8 23.17 1.31 -13.23
CA SER A 8 22.99 0.42 -14.38
C SER A 8 22.23 -0.82 -13.92
N VAL A 9 20.97 -0.90 -14.28
CA VAL A 9 20.15 -2.10 -14.04
C VAL A 9 20.48 -3.12 -15.14
N SER A 10 20.79 -4.37 -14.77
CA SER A 10 21.02 -5.43 -15.72
C SER A 10 19.71 -5.86 -16.43
N ASP A 11 19.80 -6.48 -17.61
CA ASP A 11 18.61 -6.97 -18.32
C ASP A 11 17.86 -8.05 -17.52
N ALA A 12 18.57 -8.84 -16.71
CA ALA A 12 17.97 -9.82 -15.81
C ALA A 12 17.16 -9.17 -14.69
N GLU A 13 17.68 -8.09 -14.08
CA GLU A 13 16.95 -7.32 -13.06
C GLU A 13 15.69 -6.71 -13.63
N ARG A 14 15.76 -6.10 -14.81
CA ARG A 14 14.57 -5.55 -15.50
C ARG A 14 13.52 -6.62 -15.77
N THR A 15 13.90 -7.80 -16.16
CA THR A 15 12.97 -8.91 -16.40
C THR A 15 12.23 -9.28 -15.10
N ILE A 16 12.97 -9.40 -14.00
CA ILE A 16 12.39 -9.73 -12.69
C ILE A 16 11.45 -8.62 -12.20
N GLU A 17 11.79 -7.34 -12.39
CA GLU A 17 10.91 -6.22 -12.05
C GLU A 17 9.54 -6.33 -12.73
N PHE A 18 9.51 -6.72 -13.99
CA PHE A 18 8.25 -6.96 -14.72
C PHE A 18 7.44 -8.11 -14.16
N GLU A 19 8.08 -9.17 -13.63
CA GLU A 19 7.36 -10.28 -13.03
C GLU A 19 6.65 -9.87 -11.73
N PHE A 20 7.20 -8.93 -10.95
CA PHE A 20 6.49 -8.34 -9.80
C PHE A 20 5.23 -7.57 -10.25
N VAL A 21 5.32 -6.80 -11.34
CA VAL A 21 4.14 -6.12 -11.92
C VAL A 21 3.12 -7.15 -12.40
N ARG A 22 3.54 -8.19 -13.12
CA ARG A 22 2.65 -9.26 -13.57
C ARG A 22 1.95 -9.99 -12.44
N ALA A 23 2.64 -10.20 -11.31
CA ALA A 23 2.04 -10.83 -10.14
C ALA A 23 0.86 -9.99 -9.61
N THR A 24 1.03 -8.68 -9.46
CA THR A 24 -0.05 -7.79 -9.02
C THR A 24 -1.17 -7.64 -10.06
N GLU A 25 -0.84 -7.59 -11.36
CA GLU A 25 -1.84 -7.59 -12.43
C GLU A 25 -2.68 -8.87 -12.43
N ASN A 26 -2.05 -10.04 -12.29
CA ASN A 26 -2.75 -11.31 -12.22
C ASN A 26 -3.62 -11.41 -10.97
N ALA A 27 -3.15 -10.96 -9.81
CA ALA A 27 -3.95 -10.88 -8.59
C ALA A 27 -5.22 -10.04 -8.82
N ALA A 28 -5.05 -8.84 -9.37
CA ALA A 28 -6.17 -7.95 -9.68
C ALA A 28 -7.17 -8.58 -10.67
N LEU A 29 -6.68 -9.20 -11.75
CA LEU A 29 -7.52 -9.83 -12.76
C LEU A 29 -8.29 -11.05 -12.23
N ASN A 30 -7.65 -11.90 -11.43
CA ASN A 30 -8.30 -13.09 -10.89
C ASN A 30 -9.34 -12.74 -9.82
N SER A 31 -9.13 -11.67 -9.05
CA SER A 31 -10.11 -11.20 -8.08
C SER A 31 -11.37 -10.60 -8.69
N LEU A 32 -11.35 -10.16 -9.97
CA LEU A 32 -12.51 -9.64 -10.68
C LEU A 32 -13.66 -10.65 -10.76
N ALA A 33 -13.38 -11.96 -10.76
CA ALA A 33 -14.42 -12.99 -10.71
C ALA A 33 -15.33 -12.87 -9.49
N TRP A 34 -14.86 -12.23 -8.43
CA TRP A 34 -15.53 -12.08 -7.14
C TRP A 34 -16.13 -10.69 -6.91
N LEU A 35 -16.01 -9.79 -7.88
CA LEU A 35 -16.52 -8.41 -7.78
C LEU A 35 -18.02 -8.38 -7.53
N GLY A 36 -18.45 -7.78 -6.42
CA GLY A 36 -19.86 -7.61 -6.04
C GLY A 36 -20.55 -8.89 -5.59
N ARG A 37 -19.79 -9.97 -5.27
CA ARG A 37 -20.39 -11.26 -4.86
C ARG A 37 -20.50 -11.46 -3.35
N GLY A 38 -20.00 -10.54 -2.55
CA GLY A 38 -20.02 -10.64 -1.08
C GLY A 38 -18.93 -11.54 -0.48
N GLU A 39 -18.11 -12.20 -1.31
CA GLU A 39 -17.16 -13.26 -0.95
C GLU A 39 -15.73 -12.71 -0.89
N LYS A 40 -15.40 -11.96 0.16
CA LYS A 40 -14.09 -11.31 0.29
C LYS A 40 -12.93 -12.31 0.44
N GLU A 41 -13.14 -13.42 1.16
CA GLU A 41 -12.13 -14.47 1.37
C GLU A 41 -11.81 -15.21 0.06
N LEU A 42 -12.81 -15.43 -0.80
CA LEU A 42 -12.59 -16.05 -2.11
C LEU A 42 -11.87 -15.08 -3.09
N ALA A 43 -12.16 -13.80 -2.99
CA ALA A 43 -11.43 -12.79 -3.78
C ALA A 43 -9.95 -12.76 -3.40
N ASP A 44 -9.67 -12.83 -2.11
CA ASP A 44 -8.32 -12.83 -1.55
C ASP A 44 -7.56 -14.12 -1.93
N ALA A 45 -8.20 -15.27 -1.77
CA ALA A 45 -7.64 -16.55 -2.19
C ALA A 45 -7.27 -16.56 -3.69
N ALA A 46 -8.15 -16.06 -4.55
CA ALA A 46 -7.89 -15.99 -5.98
C ALA A 46 -6.71 -15.08 -6.34
N ALA A 47 -6.49 -14.00 -5.57
CA ALA A 47 -5.34 -13.15 -5.73
C ALA A 47 -4.05 -13.80 -5.26
N CYS A 48 -4.07 -14.50 -4.11
CA CYS A 48 -2.93 -15.27 -3.61
C CYS A 48 -2.51 -16.35 -4.60
N ASP A 49 -3.47 -17.16 -5.08
CA ASP A 49 -3.21 -18.22 -6.07
C ASP A 49 -2.58 -17.66 -7.35
N ALA A 50 -3.04 -16.48 -7.79
CA ALA A 50 -2.49 -15.82 -8.97
C ALA A 50 -1.05 -15.35 -8.76
N ILE A 51 -0.71 -14.82 -7.57
CA ILE A 51 0.66 -14.43 -7.20
C ILE A 51 1.58 -15.65 -7.17
N TYR A 52 1.17 -16.72 -6.49
CA TYR A 52 1.92 -17.97 -6.47
C TYR A 52 2.17 -18.50 -7.90
N GLY A 53 1.12 -18.56 -8.73
CA GLY A 53 1.22 -19.06 -10.10
C GLY A 53 2.20 -18.28 -10.98
N VAL A 54 2.39 -16.99 -10.75
CA VAL A 54 3.45 -16.22 -11.43
C VAL A 54 4.81 -16.59 -10.88
N PHE A 55 4.99 -16.56 -9.56
CA PHE A 55 6.31 -16.78 -8.96
C PHE A 55 6.81 -18.21 -9.07
N ASP A 56 5.95 -19.20 -9.20
CA ASP A 56 6.35 -20.60 -9.46
C ASP A 56 7.20 -20.74 -10.73
N LEU A 57 7.14 -19.78 -11.64
CA LEU A 57 7.87 -19.77 -12.90
C LEU A 57 9.07 -18.82 -12.92
N VAL A 58 9.25 -18.01 -11.90
CA VAL A 58 10.29 -16.95 -11.86
C VAL A 58 11.52 -17.43 -11.09
N ASP A 59 12.69 -17.35 -11.73
CA ASP A 59 13.95 -17.73 -11.11
C ASP A 59 14.45 -16.64 -10.16
N LEU A 60 13.90 -16.63 -8.95
CA LEU A 60 14.34 -15.82 -7.82
C LEU A 60 14.19 -16.58 -6.49
N CYS A 61 14.86 -16.10 -5.46
CA CYS A 61 14.74 -16.54 -4.07
C CYS A 61 14.05 -15.42 -3.28
N GLY A 62 12.72 -15.37 -3.36
CA GLY A 62 11.93 -14.37 -2.64
C GLY A 62 11.54 -14.83 -1.25
N GLU A 63 11.74 -13.99 -0.23
CA GLU A 63 11.22 -14.24 1.11
C GLU A 63 10.25 -13.12 1.49
N VAL A 64 9.06 -13.50 1.92
CA VAL A 64 8.05 -12.56 2.38
C VAL A 64 8.44 -12.04 3.77
N VAL A 65 8.85 -10.79 3.85
CA VAL A 65 9.25 -10.13 5.10
C VAL A 65 8.15 -9.26 5.69
N ILE A 66 7.18 -8.86 4.87
CA ILE A 66 5.94 -8.20 5.28
C ILE A 66 4.82 -8.80 4.43
N GLY A 67 3.88 -9.43 5.07
CA GLY A 67 2.73 -10.07 4.44
C GLY A 67 1.48 -9.87 5.28
N GLU A 68 0.44 -10.60 4.96
CA GLU A 68 -0.76 -10.62 5.79
C GLU A 68 -0.49 -11.33 7.13
N GLY A 69 -1.16 -10.88 8.17
CA GLY A 69 -1.13 -11.57 9.46
C GLY A 69 -1.92 -12.88 9.40
N ILE A 70 -1.51 -13.87 10.20
CA ILE A 70 -2.28 -15.10 10.41
C ILE A 70 -3.63 -14.70 11.03
N LYS A 71 -4.68 -14.69 10.21
CA LYS A 71 -6.05 -14.46 10.63
C LYS A 71 -6.82 -15.76 10.42
N ASP A 72 -7.11 -16.47 11.50
CA ASP A 72 -8.11 -17.55 11.60
C ASP A 72 -8.42 -18.34 10.31
N ASN A 73 -7.42 -18.98 9.70
CA ASN A 73 -7.52 -19.74 8.43
C ASN A 73 -7.95 -18.94 7.19
N ALA A 74 -7.82 -17.61 7.20
CA ALA A 74 -8.05 -16.82 6.00
C ALA A 74 -6.93 -17.06 4.97
N PRO A 75 -7.25 -17.07 3.66
CA PRO A 75 -6.23 -17.07 2.62
C PRO A 75 -5.30 -15.86 2.78
N GLY A 76 -4.05 -16.01 2.44
CA GLY A 76 -3.07 -14.92 2.52
C GLY A 76 -1.68 -15.40 2.18
N ILE A 77 -0.77 -14.48 1.96
CA ILE A 77 0.66 -14.75 1.82
C ILE A 77 1.35 -14.20 3.07
N PHE A 78 1.96 -15.09 3.84
CA PHE A 78 2.38 -14.82 5.21
C PHE A 78 3.87 -14.52 5.32
N LEU A 79 4.24 -13.88 6.43
CA LEU A 79 5.63 -13.66 6.82
C LEU A 79 6.42 -14.97 6.83
N GLY A 80 7.57 -14.99 6.16
CA GLY A 80 8.49 -16.13 6.08
C GLY A 80 8.19 -17.08 4.93
N GLU A 81 7.14 -16.86 4.14
CA GLU A 81 6.89 -17.66 2.96
C GLU A 81 7.90 -17.39 1.85
N HIS A 82 8.10 -18.41 1.03
CA HIS A 82 9.03 -18.39 -0.08
C HIS A 82 8.29 -18.27 -1.42
N LEU A 83 8.71 -17.29 -2.21
CA LEU A 83 8.23 -17.07 -3.57
C LEU A 83 9.39 -17.27 -4.57
N GLY A 84 9.07 -17.73 -5.76
CA GLY A 84 10.06 -18.03 -6.79
C GLY A 84 10.56 -19.48 -6.75
N THR A 85 11.38 -19.83 -7.75
CA THR A 85 11.84 -21.24 -7.95
C THR A 85 12.95 -21.66 -6.99
N TRP A 86 13.61 -20.73 -6.33
CA TRP A 86 14.75 -20.96 -5.42
C TRP A 86 15.89 -21.78 -6.04
N LYS A 87 16.09 -21.68 -7.36
CA LYS A 87 17.19 -22.34 -8.03
C LYS A 87 18.55 -21.79 -7.58
N PRO A 88 19.59 -22.62 -7.54
CA PRO A 88 20.94 -22.18 -7.21
C PRO A 88 21.39 -21.03 -8.13
N GLY A 89 21.87 -19.95 -7.54
CA GLY A 89 22.34 -18.76 -8.27
C GLY A 89 21.24 -17.75 -8.66
N ALA A 90 19.98 -18.03 -8.34
CA ALA A 90 18.91 -17.07 -8.53
C ALA A 90 19.07 -15.87 -7.54
N PRO A 91 18.74 -14.65 -7.97
CA PRO A 91 18.85 -13.47 -7.10
C PRO A 91 17.86 -13.54 -5.94
N SER A 92 18.28 -13.01 -4.79
CA SER A 92 17.48 -13.02 -3.56
C SER A 92 16.79 -11.67 -3.32
N PHE A 93 15.54 -11.74 -2.88
CA PHE A 93 14.71 -10.57 -2.60
C PHE A 93 13.97 -10.69 -1.27
N ASP A 94 13.92 -9.58 -0.53
CA ASP A 94 12.92 -9.36 0.50
C ASP A 94 11.66 -8.81 -0.16
N ILE A 95 10.51 -9.40 0.15
CA ILE A 95 9.22 -9.06 -0.46
C ILE A 95 8.24 -8.60 0.62
N ALA A 96 7.60 -7.48 0.37
CA ALA A 96 6.48 -6.97 1.17
C ALA A 96 5.26 -6.87 0.26
N LEU A 97 4.13 -7.46 0.66
CA LEU A 97 2.94 -7.47 -0.20
C LEU A 97 1.63 -7.46 0.59
N ASP A 98 0.60 -7.00 -0.09
CA ASP A 98 -0.81 -7.22 0.22
C ASP A 98 -1.48 -7.69 -1.08
N PRO A 99 -1.95 -8.95 -1.15
CA PRO A 99 -2.56 -9.49 -2.36
C PRO A 99 -3.72 -8.64 -2.83
N ILE A 100 -4.58 -8.18 -1.91
CA ILE A 100 -5.65 -7.21 -2.18
C ILE A 100 -5.90 -6.32 -0.96
N ASP A 101 -5.35 -5.12 -0.96
CA ASP A 101 -5.83 -4.07 -0.07
C ASP A 101 -7.24 -3.62 -0.49
N GLY A 102 -8.20 -3.81 0.41
CA GLY A 102 -9.60 -3.47 0.16
C GLY A 102 -10.46 -4.63 -0.34
N THR A 103 -10.25 -5.87 0.12
CA THR A 103 -11.10 -7.06 -0.18
C THR A 103 -12.59 -6.80 0.02
N SER A 104 -12.95 -6.00 1.03
CA SER A 104 -14.35 -5.57 1.26
C SER A 104 -14.91 -4.74 0.09
N ASN A 105 -14.10 -3.94 -0.58
CA ASN A 105 -14.55 -3.17 -1.74
C ASN A 105 -14.87 -4.10 -2.91
N ILE A 106 -14.00 -5.10 -3.18
CA ILE A 106 -14.26 -6.11 -4.20
C ILE A 106 -15.57 -6.86 -3.89
N ALA A 107 -15.71 -7.37 -2.67
CA ALA A 107 -16.90 -8.10 -2.27
C ALA A 107 -18.20 -7.29 -2.46
N ASN A 108 -18.15 -5.99 -2.22
CA ASN A 108 -19.29 -5.08 -2.36
C ASN A 108 -19.41 -4.41 -3.75
N GLY A 109 -18.56 -4.74 -4.72
CA GLY A 109 -18.56 -4.13 -6.05
C GLY A 109 -18.17 -2.66 -6.06
N LEU A 110 -17.34 -2.23 -5.11
CA LEU A 110 -16.88 -0.85 -4.95
C LEU A 110 -15.49 -0.67 -5.59
N PRO A 111 -15.15 0.55 -6.02
CA PRO A 111 -13.82 0.86 -6.54
C PRO A 111 -12.76 0.97 -5.41
N ASN A 112 -11.50 1.15 -5.82
CA ASN A 112 -10.35 1.45 -4.98
C ASN A 112 -9.80 0.27 -4.17
N SER A 113 -9.91 -0.95 -4.69
CA SER A 113 -9.06 -2.05 -4.26
C SER A 113 -7.80 -2.06 -5.10
N ILE A 114 -6.69 -2.43 -4.49
CA ILE A 114 -5.39 -2.54 -5.17
C ILE A 114 -4.68 -3.83 -4.75
N SER A 115 -3.93 -4.43 -5.68
CA SER A 115 -2.89 -5.39 -5.35
C SER A 115 -1.56 -4.65 -5.28
N VAL A 116 -0.78 -4.83 -4.23
CA VAL A 116 0.45 -4.07 -4.03
C VAL A 116 1.59 -4.95 -3.56
N MET A 117 2.76 -4.71 -4.15
CA MET A 117 3.98 -5.41 -3.80
C MET A 117 5.17 -4.47 -3.83
N ALA A 118 6.08 -4.65 -2.89
CA ALA A 118 7.40 -4.02 -2.89
C ALA A 118 8.46 -5.12 -2.77
N ALA A 119 9.53 -5.00 -3.54
CA ALA A 119 10.64 -5.92 -3.49
C ALA A 119 11.96 -5.15 -3.38
N SER A 120 12.91 -5.70 -2.66
CA SER A 120 14.27 -5.18 -2.59
C SER A 120 15.26 -6.33 -2.64
N GLN A 121 16.22 -6.22 -3.55
CA GLN A 121 17.25 -7.22 -3.68
C GLN A 121 18.12 -7.25 -2.40
N THR A 122 18.36 -8.44 -1.88
CA THR A 122 19.28 -8.62 -0.74
C THR A 122 20.71 -8.70 -1.24
N HIS A 123 21.64 -8.11 -0.50
CA HIS A 123 23.07 -8.15 -0.84
C HIS A 123 23.73 -9.43 -0.34
N ALA A 124 24.92 -9.74 -0.90
CA ALA A 124 25.72 -10.89 -0.52
C ALA A 124 25.99 -10.91 1.00
N GLY A 125 25.58 -11.98 1.68
CA GLY A 125 25.69 -12.12 3.13
C GLY A 125 24.36 -12.31 3.85
N ASN A 126 23.25 -12.42 3.15
CA ASN A 126 21.88 -12.55 3.70
C ASN A 126 21.45 -11.37 4.60
N GLU A 127 22.02 -10.19 4.42
CA GLU A 127 21.50 -9.01 5.09
C GLU A 127 20.13 -8.63 4.51
N ARG A 128 19.13 -8.54 5.39
CA ARG A 128 17.79 -8.08 5.03
C ARG A 128 17.83 -6.67 4.47
N ALA A 129 17.26 -6.49 3.30
CA ALA A 129 17.04 -5.18 2.68
C ALA A 129 15.82 -4.47 3.27
N MET A 130 14.83 -5.23 3.73
CA MET A 130 13.64 -4.75 4.42
C MET A 130 13.59 -5.24 5.86
N ARG A 131 12.98 -4.43 6.74
CA ARG A 131 12.77 -4.80 8.14
C ARG A 131 11.29 -4.77 8.47
N ASN A 132 10.81 -5.88 9.05
CA ASN A 132 9.50 -5.91 9.67
C ASN A 132 9.61 -5.24 11.04
N LEU A 133 8.91 -4.12 11.22
CA LEU A 133 8.83 -3.43 12.50
C LEU A 133 7.62 -3.97 13.28
N PRO A 134 7.72 -4.17 14.61
CA PRO A 134 6.61 -4.65 15.44
C PRO A 134 5.57 -3.54 15.69
N ALA A 135 5.12 -2.89 14.62
CA ALA A 135 4.15 -1.80 14.64
C ALA A 135 3.13 -2.03 13.53
N PHE A 136 2.01 -2.68 13.85
CA PHE A 136 0.94 -2.96 12.89
C PHE A 136 0.26 -1.70 12.39
N TYR A 137 0.07 -0.71 13.27
CA TYR A 137 -0.51 0.58 12.94
C TYR A 137 0.35 1.71 13.48
N SER A 138 0.59 2.70 12.63
CA SER A 138 1.25 3.93 13.02
C SER A 138 0.49 5.12 12.45
N THR A 139 0.36 6.18 13.23
CA THR A 139 -0.19 7.43 12.72
C THR A 139 0.83 8.10 11.82
N LYS A 140 0.43 8.43 10.61
CA LYS A 140 1.28 9.07 9.60
C LYS A 140 0.58 10.30 9.05
N LEU A 141 1.34 11.35 8.79
CA LEU A 141 0.88 12.56 8.11
C LEU A 141 1.73 12.76 6.86
N ALA A 142 1.09 12.72 5.70
CA ALA A 142 1.72 13.04 4.42
C ALA A 142 0.91 14.17 3.76
N TYR A 143 1.58 15.09 3.09
CA TYR A 143 0.94 16.22 2.43
C TYR A 143 1.64 16.58 1.12
N GLY A 144 0.87 17.17 0.21
CA GLY A 144 1.32 17.49 -1.14
C GLY A 144 2.17 18.76 -1.25
N PRO A 145 2.70 19.04 -2.45
CA PRO A 145 3.61 20.16 -2.69
C PRO A 145 3.05 21.53 -2.25
N ALA A 146 1.77 21.80 -2.46
CA ALA A 146 1.15 23.08 -2.08
C ALA A 146 1.28 23.36 -0.57
N VAL A 147 1.06 22.34 0.26
CA VAL A 147 1.24 22.45 1.72
C VAL A 147 2.71 22.65 2.08
N VAL A 148 3.61 21.91 1.40
CA VAL A 148 5.07 22.08 1.60
C VAL A 148 5.50 23.51 1.29
N GLU A 149 5.06 24.08 0.18
CA GLU A 149 5.40 25.46 -0.22
C GLU A 149 4.79 26.51 0.74
N ALA A 150 3.54 26.31 1.18
CA ALA A 150 2.93 27.18 2.16
C ALA A 150 3.69 27.19 3.49
N MET A 151 4.12 26.00 3.98
CA MET A 151 4.93 25.89 5.19
C MET A 151 6.30 26.55 5.01
N ARG A 152 6.95 26.43 3.85
CA ARG A 152 8.20 27.14 3.53
C ARG A 152 7.98 28.65 3.48
N GLY A 153 6.80 29.10 3.06
CA GLY A 153 6.39 30.49 3.05
C GLY A 153 6.00 31.07 4.41
N GLY A 154 6.07 30.26 5.48
CA GLY A 154 5.79 30.70 6.86
C GLY A 154 4.43 30.27 7.42
N MET A 155 3.65 29.47 6.70
CA MET A 155 2.46 28.84 7.28
C MET A 155 2.86 27.90 8.42
N GLU A 156 2.01 27.80 9.45
CA GLU A 156 2.19 26.86 10.55
C GLU A 156 2.36 25.42 10.05
N ALA A 157 3.26 24.67 10.68
CA ALA A 157 3.48 23.28 10.33
C ALA A 157 2.30 22.40 10.75
N LEU A 158 1.86 21.51 9.85
CA LEU A 158 0.86 20.51 10.17
C LEU A 158 1.38 19.55 11.25
N SER A 159 0.50 19.18 12.17
CA SER A 159 0.83 18.27 13.28
C SER A 159 -0.17 17.13 13.38
N LEU A 160 0.34 15.93 13.66
CA LEU A 160 -0.49 14.75 13.94
C LEU A 160 -1.37 14.90 15.18
N HIS A 161 -0.98 15.81 16.09
CA HIS A 161 -1.68 16.05 17.35
C HIS A 161 -2.63 17.25 17.31
N ALA A 162 -2.64 17.98 16.19
CA ALA A 162 -3.55 19.10 16.02
C ALA A 162 -5.00 18.63 15.88
N PRO A 163 -5.98 19.42 16.37
CA PRO A 163 -7.39 19.17 16.08
C PRO A 163 -7.63 19.12 14.57
N LEU A 164 -8.51 18.21 14.12
CA LEU A 164 -8.81 18.04 12.69
C LEU A 164 -9.31 19.35 12.04
N GLU A 165 -10.12 20.12 12.75
CA GLU A 165 -10.62 21.41 12.27
C GLU A 165 -9.48 22.38 11.96
N HIS A 166 -8.46 22.45 12.82
CA HIS A 166 -7.27 23.27 12.61
C HIS A 166 -6.47 22.76 11.39
N THR A 167 -6.27 21.45 11.29
CA THR A 167 -5.61 20.84 10.13
C THR A 167 -6.33 21.18 8.82
N LEU A 168 -7.67 21.10 8.80
CA LEU A 168 -8.45 21.42 7.61
C LEU A 168 -8.35 22.92 7.25
N ALA A 169 -8.29 23.80 8.23
CA ALA A 169 -8.09 25.24 8.00
C ALA A 169 -6.74 25.51 7.32
N LEU A 170 -5.65 24.94 7.84
CA LEU A 170 -4.30 25.08 7.26
C LEU A 170 -4.22 24.49 5.84
N VAL A 171 -4.84 23.33 5.63
CA VAL A 171 -4.88 22.71 4.29
C VAL A 171 -5.68 23.58 3.31
N ALA A 172 -6.80 24.14 3.74
CA ALA A 172 -7.60 25.05 2.92
C ALA A 172 -6.80 26.30 2.54
N GLU A 173 -6.11 26.91 3.50
CA GLU A 173 -5.21 28.06 3.28
C GLU A 173 -4.12 27.71 2.26
N ALA A 174 -3.41 26.61 2.46
CA ALA A 174 -2.35 26.16 1.55
C ALA A 174 -2.83 25.92 0.11
N LEU A 175 -4.09 25.52 -0.05
CA LEU A 175 -4.70 25.26 -1.35
C LEU A 175 -5.42 26.50 -1.94
N GLY A 176 -5.42 27.63 -1.27
CA GLY A 176 -6.18 28.82 -1.66
C GLY A 176 -7.69 28.60 -1.69
N LYS A 177 -8.22 27.75 -0.80
CA LYS A 177 -9.62 27.37 -0.71
C LYS A 177 -10.22 27.76 0.65
N ARG A 178 -11.54 27.73 0.70
CA ARG A 178 -12.27 27.75 1.98
C ARG A 178 -12.52 26.33 2.45
N VAL A 179 -12.64 26.10 3.73
CA VAL A 179 -12.91 24.76 4.29
C VAL A 179 -14.13 24.07 3.65
N PRO A 180 -15.25 24.74 3.34
CA PRO A 180 -16.38 24.11 2.64
C PRO A 180 -16.08 23.63 1.19
N GLU A 181 -14.98 24.07 0.62
CA GLU A 181 -14.53 23.66 -0.73
C GLU A 181 -13.59 22.43 -0.69
N LEU A 182 -13.23 21.97 0.51
CA LEU A 182 -12.49 20.74 0.71
C LEU A 182 -13.41 19.52 0.64
N VAL A 183 -12.88 18.44 0.08
CA VAL A 183 -13.51 17.11 0.14
C VAL A 183 -12.63 16.21 0.98
N VAL A 184 -13.13 15.77 2.10
CA VAL A 184 -12.45 14.81 3.00
C VAL A 184 -13.01 13.43 2.73
N MET A 185 -12.13 12.47 2.54
CA MET A 185 -12.50 11.05 2.38
C MET A 185 -12.10 10.28 3.63
N THR A 186 -12.99 9.42 4.11
CA THR A 186 -12.69 8.47 5.19
C THR A 186 -13.53 7.21 5.02
N MET A 187 -13.11 6.12 5.68
CA MET A 187 -13.90 4.89 5.66
C MET A 187 -15.10 4.99 6.61
N ASN A 188 -16.23 4.42 6.19
CA ASN A 188 -17.40 4.26 7.03
C ASN A 188 -17.21 3.10 8.01
N ARG A 189 -16.51 3.35 9.11
CA ARG A 189 -16.22 2.37 10.17
C ARG A 189 -16.59 2.95 11.53
N PRO A 190 -17.05 2.13 12.50
CA PRO A 190 -17.38 2.61 13.85
C PRO A 190 -16.27 3.45 14.49
N ARG A 191 -15.01 3.02 14.32
CA ARG A 191 -13.83 3.75 14.84
C ARG A 191 -13.61 5.13 14.23
N HIS A 192 -14.26 5.45 13.10
CA HIS A 192 -14.12 6.75 12.41
C HIS A 192 -15.29 7.71 12.66
N GLU A 193 -16.29 7.32 13.46
CA GLU A 193 -17.47 8.15 13.71
C GLU A 193 -17.12 9.55 14.24
N GLU A 194 -16.09 9.65 15.09
CA GLU A 194 -15.66 10.95 15.61
C GLU A 194 -15.05 11.83 14.51
N ILE A 195 -14.19 11.26 13.66
CA ILE A 195 -13.62 11.95 12.50
C ILE A 195 -14.73 12.41 11.56
N ILE A 196 -15.70 11.55 11.27
CA ILE A 196 -16.87 11.87 10.43
C ILE A 196 -17.65 13.06 11.02
N ARG A 197 -17.89 13.06 12.33
CA ARG A 197 -18.57 14.18 13.01
C ARG A 197 -17.78 15.48 12.93
N GLN A 198 -16.46 15.44 13.14
CA GLN A 198 -15.58 16.60 13.07
C GLN A 198 -15.54 17.20 11.66
N VAL A 199 -15.41 16.36 10.62
CA VAL A 199 -15.45 16.83 9.22
C VAL A 199 -16.77 17.52 8.92
N ARG A 200 -17.89 16.92 9.30
CA ARG A 200 -19.23 17.53 9.08
C ARG A 200 -19.38 18.87 9.80
N ARG A 201 -18.88 18.99 11.05
CA ARG A 201 -18.92 20.26 11.80
C ARG A 201 -18.06 21.34 11.18
N SER A 202 -16.92 20.99 10.58
CA SER A 202 -16.04 21.97 9.91
C SER A 202 -16.66 22.57 8.66
N GLY A 203 -17.72 21.97 8.13
CA GLY A 203 -18.36 22.37 6.88
C GLY A 203 -17.69 21.82 5.62
N ALA A 204 -16.63 21.04 5.73
CA ALA A 204 -16.02 20.35 4.59
C ALA A 204 -16.96 19.25 4.04
N ALA A 205 -16.90 19.02 2.73
CA ALA A 205 -17.62 17.91 2.13
C ALA A 205 -16.99 16.56 2.55
N LEU A 206 -17.82 15.57 2.85
CA LEU A 206 -17.39 14.23 3.26
C LEU A 206 -17.73 13.20 2.20
N ARG A 207 -16.78 12.35 1.86
CA ARG A 207 -16.96 11.14 1.07
C ARG A 207 -16.62 9.91 1.95
N LEU A 208 -17.53 8.93 1.99
CA LEU A 208 -17.41 7.66 2.72
C LEU A 208 -17.24 6.49 1.76
#